data_6e78d40c6ee3bddb992fa6fb0f4ba1b9
#
_entry.id   6e78d40c6ee3bddb992fa6fb0f4ba1b9
#
_cell.length_a   1.000
_cell.length_b   1.000
_cell.length_c   1.000
_cell.angle_alpha   90.00
_cell.angle_beta   90.00
_cell.angle_gamma   90.00
#
_symmetry.space_group_name_H-M   'P 1'
#
loop_
_entity.id
_entity.type
_entity.pdbx_description
1 polymer ?
#
loop_
_entity_poly.entity_id
_entity_poly.type
_entity_poly.pdbx_seq_one_letter_code
_entity_poly.pdbx_strand_id
1 'polypeptide(L)'
;MPVKGLQGRVMILISFLFALAATDAAEDPLGPARAGQLQCHTPDIARKTCQALAGYTFAADGTILNQAEVVLNASPLIVMWNESTVNVRDGAICGQLADFDKARFTVEGGTADPAMADQIKAQVVGAYAALGREGCTRYTGSGNALTAEVSIDGLARPEFNQPVIWVSRADGYAVRP
;
A
#
# COMPACT_ATOMS: atom_id res chain seq x y z
N MET A 1 -56.96 66.63 7.65
CA MET A 1 -55.86 66.29 8.53
C MET A 1 -55.16 65.01 7.93
N PRO A 2 -53.94 65.12 7.44
CA PRO A 2 -53.29 64.01 6.76
C PRO A 2 -52.51 63.09 7.73
N VAL A 3 -52.66 61.76 7.60
CA VAL A 3 -51.92 60.77 8.35
C VAL A 3 -50.68 60.44 7.48
N LYS A 4 -49.49 60.59 8.13
CA LYS A 4 -48.19 60.32 7.56
C LYS A 4 -47.96 58.82 7.41
N GLY A 5 -47.53 58.42 6.20
CA GLY A 5 -47.08 57.08 5.93
C GLY A 5 -45.75 56.75 6.56
N LEU A 6 -45.67 55.54 7.14
CA LEU A 6 -44.45 54.95 7.66
C LEU A 6 -43.86 54.02 6.62
N GLN A 7 -42.78 54.49 5.95
CA GLN A 7 -42.01 53.65 5.03
C GLN A 7 -41.07 52.73 5.82
N GLY A 8 -41.45 51.45 5.98
CA GLY A 8 -40.59 50.42 6.52
C GLY A 8 -39.55 50.00 5.49
N ARG A 9 -38.27 50.30 5.71
CA ARG A 9 -37.14 49.76 4.95
C ARG A 9 -36.96 48.28 5.35
N VAL A 10 -37.28 47.39 4.43
CA VAL A 10 -36.95 45.99 4.56
C VAL A 10 -35.46 45.83 4.22
N MET A 11 -34.66 45.55 5.22
CA MET A 11 -33.23 45.27 5.10
C MET A 11 -33.09 43.76 4.82
N ILE A 12 -32.85 43.42 3.54
CA ILE A 12 -32.59 42.04 3.13
C ILE A 12 -31.14 41.72 3.52
N LEU A 13 -30.96 40.96 4.60
CA LEU A 13 -29.70 40.35 4.97
C LEU A 13 -29.46 39.13 4.06
N ILE A 14 -28.66 39.30 3.04
CA ILE A 14 -28.17 38.20 2.21
C ILE A 14 -27.07 37.50 2.99
N SER A 15 -27.42 36.42 3.69
CA SER A 15 -26.45 35.51 4.30
C SER A 15 -25.76 34.73 3.20
N PHE A 16 -24.52 35.09 2.88
CA PHE A 16 -23.64 34.29 2.05
C PHE A 16 -23.21 33.05 2.88
N LEU A 17 -23.86 31.92 2.64
CA LEU A 17 -23.35 30.61 3.04
C LEU A 17 -22.14 30.30 2.16
N PHE A 18 -20.94 30.53 2.67
CA PHE A 18 -19.74 29.91 2.12
C PHE A 18 -19.83 28.40 2.39
N ALA A 19 -20.22 27.64 1.37
CA ALA A 19 -19.99 26.20 1.35
C ALA A 19 -18.47 26.01 1.25
N LEU A 20 -17.83 25.71 2.41
CA LEU A 20 -16.49 25.13 2.40
C LEU A 20 -16.63 23.77 1.71
N ALA A 21 -16.24 23.71 0.44
CA ALA A 21 -15.94 22.44 -0.20
C ALA A 21 -14.76 21.85 0.57
N ALA A 22 -15.04 20.87 1.45
CA ALA A 22 -14.01 20.00 1.96
C ALA A 22 -13.45 19.28 0.74
N THR A 23 -12.28 19.69 0.27
CA THR A 23 -11.47 18.86 -0.59
C THR A 23 -11.09 17.67 0.28
N ASP A 24 -11.68 16.49 0.03
CA ASP A 24 -11.16 15.23 0.53
C ASP A 24 -9.71 15.14 0.09
N ALA A 25 -8.80 15.55 0.97
CA ALA A 25 -7.40 15.23 0.82
C ALA A 25 -7.35 13.70 0.79
N ALA A 26 -6.94 13.13 -0.33
CA ALA A 26 -6.81 11.69 -0.46
C ALA A 26 -6.03 11.18 0.77
N GLU A 27 -6.66 10.29 1.55
CA GLU A 27 -6.08 9.77 2.77
C GLU A 27 -4.71 9.15 2.43
N ASP A 28 -3.66 9.50 3.21
CA ASP A 28 -2.31 8.96 2.98
C ASP A 28 -2.36 7.44 3.11
N PRO A 29 -2.15 6.67 2.03
CA PRO A 29 -2.25 5.22 2.06
C PRO A 29 -1.17 4.58 2.97
N LEU A 30 -0.16 5.35 3.36
CA LEU A 30 0.91 4.94 4.25
C LEU A 30 0.77 5.50 5.68
N GLY A 31 -0.36 6.11 6.04
CA GLY A 31 -0.63 6.63 7.38
C GLY A 31 -0.32 5.60 8.48
N PRO A 32 -0.83 4.36 8.43
CA PRO A 32 -0.52 3.33 9.42
C PRO A 32 0.96 2.92 9.41
N ALA A 33 1.63 2.91 8.24
CA ALA A 33 3.07 2.63 8.16
C ALA A 33 3.91 3.71 8.86
N ARG A 34 3.50 4.98 8.77
CA ARG A 34 4.15 6.06 9.54
C ARG A 34 3.98 5.89 11.05
N ALA A 35 2.93 5.20 11.48
CA ALA A 35 2.72 4.79 12.88
C ALA A 35 3.45 3.47 13.24
N GLY A 36 4.29 2.93 12.33
CA GLY A 36 5.13 1.75 12.58
C GLY A 36 4.42 0.41 12.34
N GLN A 37 3.24 0.42 11.71
CA GLN A 37 2.54 -0.80 11.34
C GLN A 37 3.10 -1.40 10.04
N LEU A 38 2.88 -2.70 9.88
CA LEU A 38 3.25 -3.49 8.71
C LEU A 38 1.99 -3.90 7.94
N GLN A 39 2.11 -4.01 6.64
CA GLN A 39 1.07 -4.59 5.79
C GLN A 39 1.22 -6.11 5.74
N CYS A 40 0.19 -6.81 6.17
CA CYS A 40 0.09 -8.26 6.05
C CYS A 40 -0.85 -8.56 4.87
N HIS A 41 -0.27 -9.06 3.79
CA HIS A 41 -0.99 -9.44 2.58
C HIS A 41 -1.44 -10.89 2.67
N THR A 42 -2.67 -11.16 2.25
CA THR A 42 -3.32 -12.48 2.32
C THR A 42 -3.16 -13.09 3.73
N PRO A 43 -3.73 -12.41 4.76
CA PRO A 43 -3.57 -12.82 6.15
C PRO A 43 -4.33 -14.11 6.47
N ASP A 44 -3.69 -15.00 7.21
CA ASP A 44 -4.37 -16.01 8.02
C ASP A 44 -4.39 -15.53 9.47
N ILE A 45 -5.55 -15.04 9.90
CA ILE A 45 -5.73 -14.45 11.22
C ILE A 45 -5.54 -15.49 12.33
N ALA A 46 -6.00 -16.72 12.09
CA ALA A 46 -5.96 -17.78 13.10
C ALA A 46 -4.53 -18.24 13.36
N ARG A 47 -3.72 -18.35 12.30
CA ARG A 47 -2.32 -18.78 12.39
C ARG A 47 -1.36 -17.60 12.58
N LYS A 48 -1.84 -16.37 12.44
CA LYS A 48 -1.03 -15.14 12.40
C LYS A 48 0.07 -15.24 11.34
N THR A 49 -0.30 -15.60 10.12
CA THR A 49 0.63 -15.66 9.00
C THR A 49 0.17 -14.76 7.84
N CYS A 50 1.13 -14.36 7.02
CA CYS A 50 0.94 -13.55 5.81
C CYS A 50 1.66 -14.23 4.64
N GLN A 51 1.11 -14.13 3.44
CA GLN A 51 1.83 -14.48 2.22
C GLN A 51 2.94 -13.46 1.91
N ALA A 52 2.71 -12.20 2.27
CA ALA A 52 3.77 -11.19 2.30
C ALA A 52 3.57 -10.24 3.50
N LEU A 53 4.67 -9.77 4.05
CA LEU A 53 4.71 -8.79 5.13
C LEU A 53 5.60 -7.62 4.69
N ALA A 54 5.01 -6.44 4.57
CA ALA A 54 5.70 -5.27 4.07
C ALA A 54 5.76 -4.15 5.11
N GLY A 55 6.92 -3.53 5.24
CA GLY A 55 7.15 -2.33 6.02
C GLY A 55 7.68 -1.19 5.17
N TYR A 56 7.71 0.02 5.75
CA TYR A 56 8.16 1.22 5.05
C TYR A 56 9.12 2.03 5.90
N THR A 57 10.13 2.60 5.24
CA THR A 57 11.04 3.58 5.82
C THR A 57 10.90 4.88 5.04
N PHE A 58 10.82 5.99 5.78
CA PHE A 58 10.64 7.33 5.22
C PHE A 58 11.90 8.14 5.49
N ALA A 59 12.65 8.46 4.44
CA ALA A 59 13.87 9.25 4.54
C ALA A 59 13.56 10.75 4.58
N ALA A 60 14.52 11.54 5.09
CA ALA A 60 14.38 13.00 5.22
C ALA A 60 14.29 13.72 3.88
N ASP A 61 14.81 13.13 2.81
CA ASP A 61 14.74 13.65 1.43
C ASP A 61 13.40 13.30 0.72
N GLY A 62 12.48 12.65 1.41
CA GLY A 62 11.19 12.23 0.87
C GLY A 62 11.20 10.85 0.21
N THR A 63 12.34 10.18 0.13
CA THR A 63 12.43 8.80 -0.38
C THR A 63 11.64 7.85 0.53
N ILE A 64 10.83 6.99 -0.08
CA ILE A 64 10.09 5.93 0.61
C ILE A 64 10.67 4.58 0.17
N LEU A 65 11.18 3.82 1.13
CA LEU A 65 11.65 2.46 0.90
C LEU A 65 10.60 1.48 1.40
N ASN A 66 10.17 0.58 0.53
CA ASN A 66 9.36 -0.58 0.88
C ASN A 66 10.27 -1.76 1.15
N GLN A 67 10.12 -2.40 2.29
CA GLN A 67 10.85 -3.60 2.70
C GLN A 67 9.84 -4.71 2.89
N ALA A 68 9.91 -5.74 2.05
CA ALA A 68 8.93 -6.82 2.04
C ALA A 68 9.58 -8.20 2.14
N GLU A 69 8.95 -9.06 2.92
CA GLU A 69 9.16 -10.50 2.87
C GLU A 69 7.98 -11.15 2.15
N VAL A 70 8.24 -12.04 1.21
CA VAL A 70 7.23 -12.66 0.36
C VAL A 70 7.47 -14.16 0.23
N VAL A 71 6.44 -14.98 0.44
CA VAL A 71 6.48 -16.42 0.13
C VAL A 71 6.48 -16.58 -1.39
N LEU A 72 7.55 -17.12 -1.93
CA LEU A 72 7.65 -17.46 -3.36
C LEU A 72 7.20 -18.90 -3.62
N ASN A 73 7.44 -19.80 -2.68
CA ASN A 73 7.05 -21.20 -2.77
C ASN A 73 6.76 -21.75 -1.37
N ALA A 74 5.74 -22.60 -1.28
CA ALA A 74 5.30 -23.17 0.00
C ALA A 74 6.05 -24.48 0.37
N SER A 75 6.51 -25.24 -0.62
CA SER A 75 7.22 -26.52 -0.39
C SER A 75 8.19 -26.82 -1.55
N PRO A 76 9.52 -26.76 -1.35
CA PRO A 76 10.17 -26.22 -0.15
C PRO A 76 9.78 -24.77 0.12
N LEU A 77 9.77 -24.36 1.39
CA LEU A 77 9.48 -22.96 1.73
C LEU A 77 10.60 -22.06 1.22
N ILE A 78 10.26 -21.19 0.27
CA ILE A 78 11.17 -20.16 -0.26
C ILE A 78 10.56 -18.80 0.07
N VAL A 79 11.33 -17.98 0.81
CA VAL A 79 10.96 -16.62 1.14
C VAL A 79 11.98 -15.65 0.54
N MET A 80 11.49 -14.65 -0.13
CA MET A 80 12.27 -13.52 -0.63
C MET A 80 12.11 -12.34 0.33
N TRP A 81 13.22 -11.75 0.75
CA TRP A 81 13.25 -10.39 1.27
C TRP A 81 13.72 -9.46 0.17
N ASN A 82 13.04 -8.33 0.00
CA ASN A 82 13.46 -7.29 -0.94
C ASN A 82 13.24 -5.89 -0.36
N GLU A 83 14.07 -4.95 -0.81
CA GLU A 83 13.90 -3.52 -0.57
C GLU A 83 13.84 -2.80 -1.91
N SER A 84 12.80 -2.00 -2.11
CA SER A 84 12.59 -1.22 -3.33
C SER A 84 12.13 0.19 -3.00
N THR A 85 12.39 1.13 -3.91
CA THR A 85 11.89 2.50 -3.79
C THR A 85 10.47 2.57 -4.33
N VAL A 86 9.61 3.24 -3.56
CA VAL A 86 8.23 3.48 -3.96
C VAL A 86 7.87 4.96 -3.82
N ASN A 87 6.79 5.36 -4.48
CA ASN A 87 6.20 6.68 -4.35
C ASN A 87 4.69 6.58 -4.16
N VAL A 88 4.08 7.61 -3.59
CA VAL A 88 2.62 7.74 -3.50
C VAL A 88 2.16 8.68 -4.61
N ARG A 89 1.23 8.19 -5.45
CA ARG A 89 0.65 8.95 -6.54
C ARG A 89 -0.85 8.66 -6.61
N ASP A 90 -1.66 9.72 -6.56
CA ASP A 90 -3.13 9.64 -6.62
C ASP A 90 -3.74 8.64 -5.59
N GLY A 91 -3.17 8.59 -4.38
CA GLY A 91 -3.60 7.68 -3.32
C GLY A 91 -3.23 6.20 -3.55
N ALA A 92 -2.36 5.90 -4.51
CA ALA A 92 -1.79 4.58 -4.73
C ALA A 92 -0.29 4.57 -4.42
N ILE A 93 0.24 3.42 -3.99
CA ILE A 93 1.67 3.18 -3.80
C ILE A 93 2.19 2.55 -5.09
N CYS A 94 3.15 3.21 -5.73
CA CYS A 94 3.69 2.81 -7.02
C CYS A 94 5.19 2.52 -6.93
N GLY A 95 5.66 1.50 -7.65
CA GLY A 95 7.06 1.13 -7.74
C GLY A 95 7.40 0.34 -9.01
N GLN A 96 8.70 0.20 -9.29
CA GLN A 96 9.17 -0.61 -10.41
C GLN A 96 8.99 -2.10 -10.10
N LEU A 97 8.38 -2.85 -11.04
CA LEU A 97 8.06 -4.27 -10.83
C LEU A 97 9.29 -5.17 -10.77
N ALA A 98 10.37 -4.83 -11.48
CA ALA A 98 11.58 -5.64 -11.57
C ALA A 98 12.73 -5.09 -10.71
N ASP A 99 12.44 -4.29 -9.67
CA ASP A 99 13.45 -3.78 -8.73
C ASP A 99 13.77 -4.83 -7.66
N PHE A 100 14.65 -5.78 -8.01
CA PHE A 100 15.11 -6.87 -7.13
C PHE A 100 16.61 -6.83 -6.88
N ASP A 101 17.25 -5.67 -7.01
CA ASP A 101 18.70 -5.57 -6.84
C ASP A 101 19.17 -5.97 -5.44
N LYS A 102 18.33 -5.68 -4.42
CA LYS A 102 18.61 -6.00 -3.02
C LYS A 102 17.97 -7.31 -2.53
N ALA A 103 17.36 -8.08 -3.45
CA ALA A 103 16.68 -9.31 -3.07
C ALA A 103 17.61 -10.33 -2.43
N ARG A 104 17.13 -10.96 -1.36
CA ARG A 104 17.77 -12.07 -0.64
C ARG A 104 16.76 -13.19 -0.47
N PHE A 105 17.23 -14.42 -0.47
CA PHE A 105 16.37 -15.60 -0.44
C PHE A 105 16.75 -16.52 0.70
N THR A 106 15.74 -17.09 1.35
CA THR A 106 15.87 -18.19 2.29
C THR A 106 15.13 -19.41 1.76
N VAL A 107 15.69 -20.58 1.99
CA VAL A 107 15.08 -21.89 1.67
C VAL A 107 15.01 -22.68 2.97
N GLU A 108 13.80 -23.13 3.34
CA GLU A 108 13.55 -23.85 4.61
C GLU A 108 14.14 -23.12 5.84
N GLY A 109 14.09 -21.76 5.81
CA GLY A 109 14.60 -20.91 6.89
C GLY A 109 16.12 -20.68 6.89
N GLY A 110 16.88 -21.38 6.05
CA GLY A 110 18.32 -21.16 5.84
C GLY A 110 18.58 -20.18 4.68
N THR A 111 19.69 -19.44 4.73
CA THR A 111 20.11 -18.60 3.60
C THR A 111 20.37 -19.47 2.38
N ALA A 112 19.80 -19.12 1.22
CA ALA A 112 20.08 -19.82 -0.03
C ALA A 112 21.57 -19.70 -0.39
N ASP A 113 22.15 -20.76 -0.94
CA ASP A 113 23.49 -20.66 -1.50
C ASP A 113 23.52 -19.71 -2.72
N PRO A 114 24.67 -19.12 -3.07
CA PRO A 114 24.72 -18.10 -4.11
C PRO A 114 24.18 -18.56 -5.46
N ALA A 115 24.48 -19.78 -5.90
CA ALA A 115 24.03 -20.26 -7.20
C ALA A 115 22.51 -20.46 -7.23
N MET A 116 21.92 -20.97 -6.15
CA MET A 116 20.48 -21.10 -6.01
C MET A 116 19.81 -19.72 -5.92
N ALA A 117 20.38 -18.79 -5.16
CA ALA A 117 19.87 -17.42 -5.06
C ALA A 117 19.83 -16.72 -6.42
N ASP A 118 20.88 -16.86 -7.24
CA ASP A 118 20.94 -16.30 -8.59
C ASP A 118 19.87 -16.91 -9.50
N GLN A 119 19.65 -18.23 -9.43
CA GLN A 119 18.61 -18.90 -10.22
C GLN A 119 17.20 -18.42 -9.80
N ILE A 120 16.91 -18.33 -8.52
CA ILE A 120 15.62 -17.83 -8.01
C ILE A 120 15.44 -16.38 -8.46
N LYS A 121 16.46 -15.52 -8.29
CA LYS A 121 16.42 -14.12 -8.70
C LYS A 121 16.12 -13.99 -10.18
N ALA A 122 16.78 -14.74 -11.05
CA ALA A 122 16.54 -14.70 -12.48
C ALA A 122 15.10 -15.06 -12.86
N GLN A 123 14.52 -16.08 -12.19
CA GLN A 123 13.11 -16.46 -12.40
C GLN A 123 12.15 -15.36 -11.94
N VAL A 124 12.37 -14.78 -10.76
CA VAL A 124 11.55 -13.70 -10.22
C VAL A 124 11.60 -12.47 -11.14
N VAL A 125 12.81 -12.01 -11.50
CA VAL A 125 12.98 -10.87 -12.41
C VAL A 125 12.29 -11.12 -13.75
N GLY A 126 12.46 -12.32 -14.35
CA GLY A 126 11.80 -12.67 -15.60
C GLY A 126 10.28 -12.67 -15.51
N ALA A 127 9.73 -13.22 -14.43
CA ALA A 127 8.28 -13.26 -14.20
C ALA A 127 7.69 -11.85 -14.06
N TYR A 128 8.31 -10.98 -13.26
CA TYR A 128 7.81 -9.62 -13.04
C TYR A 128 8.02 -8.72 -14.26
N ALA A 129 9.15 -8.84 -14.97
CA ALA A 129 9.40 -8.10 -16.21
C ALA A 129 8.37 -8.43 -17.30
N ALA A 130 7.87 -9.66 -17.33
CA ALA A 130 6.82 -10.07 -18.26
C ALA A 130 5.44 -9.45 -17.95
N LEU A 131 5.20 -8.99 -16.72
CA LEU A 131 3.95 -8.35 -16.33
C LEU A 131 3.87 -6.89 -16.80
N GLY A 132 4.98 -6.16 -16.77
CA GLY A 132 5.06 -4.74 -17.09
C GLY A 132 6.23 -4.05 -16.40
N ARG A 133 6.21 -2.74 -16.38
CA ARG A 133 7.30 -1.93 -15.80
C ARG A 133 6.98 -1.38 -14.42
N GLU A 134 5.81 -0.79 -14.24
CA GLU A 134 5.39 -0.15 -13.00
C GLU A 134 4.14 -0.84 -12.45
N GLY A 135 4.18 -1.18 -11.17
CA GLY A 135 3.02 -1.62 -10.42
C GLY A 135 2.54 -0.54 -9.46
N CYS A 136 1.24 -0.32 -9.38
CA CYS A 136 0.61 0.54 -8.38
C CYS A 136 -0.42 -0.25 -7.60
N THR A 137 -0.48 -0.01 -6.30
CA THR A 137 -1.46 -0.63 -5.41
C THR A 137 -2.25 0.46 -4.69
N ARG A 138 -3.58 0.40 -4.83
CA ARG A 138 -4.53 1.23 -4.07
C ARG A 138 -5.19 0.37 -3.02
N TYR A 139 -5.36 0.90 -1.81
CA TYR A 139 -6.07 0.21 -0.75
C TYR A 139 -7.50 0.73 -0.66
N THR A 140 -8.47 -0.16 -0.75
CA THR A 140 -9.90 0.11 -0.62
C THR A 140 -10.48 -0.70 0.54
N GLY A 141 -11.59 -0.24 1.12
CA GLY A 141 -12.19 -0.87 2.28
C GLY A 141 -12.25 0.06 3.48
N SER A 142 -12.48 -0.48 4.66
CA SER A 142 -12.62 0.29 5.90
C SER A 142 -11.98 -0.40 7.10
N GLY A 143 -11.47 0.41 8.03
CA GLY A 143 -10.80 -0.09 9.22
C GLY A 143 -9.60 -0.95 8.86
N ASN A 144 -9.53 -2.18 9.41
CA ASN A 144 -8.44 -3.11 9.15
C ASN A 144 -8.81 -4.22 8.14
N ALA A 145 -9.91 -4.08 7.39
CA ALA A 145 -10.31 -5.01 6.34
C ALA A 145 -10.16 -4.32 4.97
N LEU A 146 -8.95 -4.36 4.42
CA LEU A 146 -8.60 -3.71 3.17
C LEU A 146 -8.46 -4.71 2.03
N THR A 147 -8.66 -4.22 0.81
CA THR A 147 -8.29 -4.89 -0.42
C THR A 147 -7.20 -4.08 -1.11
N ALA A 148 -6.08 -4.72 -1.43
CA ALA A 148 -5.07 -4.19 -2.31
C ALA A 148 -5.54 -4.37 -3.75
N GLU A 149 -5.88 -3.28 -4.41
CA GLU A 149 -6.24 -3.24 -5.83
C GLU A 149 -5.02 -2.91 -6.65
N VAL A 150 -4.65 -3.79 -7.58
CA VAL A 150 -3.41 -3.70 -8.34
C VAL A 150 -3.68 -3.18 -9.75
N SER A 151 -2.82 -2.26 -10.20
CA SER A 151 -2.71 -1.88 -11.60
C SER A 151 -1.26 -2.01 -12.07
N ILE A 152 -1.06 -2.37 -13.34
CA ILE A 152 0.25 -2.49 -13.97
C ILE A 152 0.26 -1.64 -15.23
N ASP A 153 1.24 -0.74 -15.34
CA ASP A 153 1.36 0.25 -16.42
C ASP A 153 0.03 1.02 -16.64
N GLY A 154 -0.67 1.33 -15.53
CA GLY A 154 -1.95 2.05 -15.53
C GLY A 154 -3.18 1.19 -15.84
N LEU A 155 -3.05 -0.10 -16.11
CA LEU A 155 -4.15 -1.02 -16.37
C LEU A 155 -4.51 -1.83 -15.12
N ALA A 156 -5.78 -1.85 -14.74
CA ALA A 156 -6.26 -2.63 -13.62
C ALA A 156 -6.00 -4.13 -13.83
N ARG A 157 -5.52 -4.81 -12.81
CA ARG A 157 -5.18 -6.23 -12.82
C ARG A 157 -5.85 -6.93 -11.64
N PRO A 158 -7.18 -7.13 -11.72
CA PRO A 158 -7.98 -7.66 -10.61
C PRO A 158 -7.56 -9.07 -10.18
N GLU A 159 -6.90 -9.84 -11.03
CA GLU A 159 -6.34 -11.15 -10.71
C GLU A 159 -5.21 -11.11 -9.66
N PHE A 160 -4.64 -9.93 -9.41
CA PHE A 160 -3.63 -9.70 -8.36
C PHE A 160 -4.21 -9.02 -7.11
N ASN A 161 -5.51 -8.71 -7.10
CA ASN A 161 -6.13 -8.12 -5.93
C ASN A 161 -6.12 -9.10 -4.76
N GLN A 162 -5.85 -8.60 -3.56
CA GLN A 162 -5.71 -9.45 -2.39
C GLN A 162 -6.15 -8.73 -1.11
N PRO A 163 -6.61 -9.47 -0.09
CA PRO A 163 -6.90 -8.90 1.21
C PRO A 163 -5.63 -8.47 1.92
N VAL A 164 -5.72 -7.35 2.63
CA VAL A 164 -4.62 -6.78 3.42
C VAL A 164 -5.15 -6.30 4.76
N ILE A 165 -4.35 -6.50 5.80
CA ILE A 165 -4.54 -5.88 7.10
C ILE A 165 -3.28 -5.15 7.53
N TRP A 166 -3.44 -4.12 8.36
CA TRP A 166 -2.33 -3.51 9.08
C TRP A 166 -2.13 -4.25 10.41
N VAL A 167 -0.89 -4.56 10.73
CA VAL A 167 -0.50 -5.28 11.95
C VAL A 167 0.67 -4.57 12.62
N SER A 168 0.75 -4.65 13.94
CA SER A 168 1.93 -4.21 14.67
C SER A 168 2.96 -5.35 14.73
N ARG A 169 4.23 -5.00 14.94
CA ARG A 169 5.27 -6.02 15.17
C ARG A 169 4.96 -6.89 16.40
N ALA A 170 4.26 -6.31 17.41
CA ALA A 170 3.88 -7.01 18.62
C ALA A 170 2.78 -8.07 18.41
N ASP A 171 2.03 -7.99 17.32
CA ASP A 171 0.97 -8.97 17.02
C ASP A 171 1.51 -10.35 16.67
N GLY A 172 2.80 -10.44 16.31
CA GLY A 172 3.51 -11.70 16.07
C GLY A 172 3.16 -12.37 14.75
N TYR A 173 2.76 -11.61 13.73
CA TYR A 173 2.57 -12.14 12.37
C TYR A 173 3.91 -12.51 11.74
N ALA A 174 3.93 -13.63 11.01
CA ALA A 174 5.10 -14.14 10.31
C ALA A 174 4.78 -14.46 8.84
N VAL A 175 5.80 -14.40 7.97
CA VAL A 175 5.69 -14.77 6.55
C VAL A 175 5.74 -16.28 6.42
N ARG A 176 4.58 -16.87 6.14
CA ARG A 176 4.40 -18.33 5.96
C ARG A 176 3.17 -18.57 5.10
N PRO A 177 3.10 -19.74 4.39
CA PRO A 177 1.92 -20.15 3.66
C PRO A 177 0.73 -20.49 4.56
#